data_0202e9267e417302b35ca874d976697b
#
_entry.id   0202e9267e417302b35ca874d976697b
#
_cell.length_a   1.000
_cell.length_b   1.000
_cell.length_c   1.000
_cell.angle_alpha   90.00
_cell.angle_beta   90.00
_cell.angle_gamma   90.00
#
_symmetry.space_group_name_H-M   'P 1'
#
loop_
_entity.id
_entity.type
_entity.pdbx_description
1 polymer ?
#
loop_
_entity_poly.entity_id
_entity_poly.type
_entity_poly.pdbx_seq_one_letter_code
_entity_poly.pdbx_strand_id
1 'polypeptide(L)'
;YRRIFWAGEPVAIGLGAMDEASVVRITWPNGVVQNTLAHPAGEPLVLHQKEGLIGSCPFLYSWNGTTFTFISDVLGITPLGLPMAPGMLVPPDHDEYVLVTGEQMVPREIDGGNFYDLQFTEELREVTYLDEVRLQVIDHPIGSEIFPDERFTFPPFPAAHTHLTTAPQGPIRA
;
A
#
# COMPACT_ATOMS: atom_id res chain seq x y z
N TYR A 1 0.16 -16.19 22.61
CA TYR A 1 -0.76 -15.04 22.38
C TYR A 1 -1.42 -14.66 23.69
N ARG A 2 -1.32 -13.37 24.08
CA ARG A 2 -2.00 -12.81 25.23
C ARG A 2 -2.80 -11.58 24.77
N ARG A 3 -4.10 -11.58 25.02
CA ARG A 3 -4.91 -10.37 24.83
C ARG A 3 -4.73 -9.50 26.07
N ILE A 4 -4.31 -8.27 25.89
CA ILE A 4 -4.08 -7.29 26.94
C ILE A 4 -5.12 -6.19 26.77
N PHE A 5 -5.90 -5.97 27.83
CA PHE A 5 -6.73 -4.77 27.94
C PHE A 5 -5.91 -3.75 28.72
N TRP A 6 -5.49 -2.70 28.05
CA TRP A 6 -4.72 -1.67 28.71
C TRP A 6 -5.62 -0.81 29.61
N ALA A 7 -5.24 -0.70 30.87
CA ALA A 7 -5.94 0.08 31.89
C ALA A 7 -5.13 1.29 32.38
N GLY A 8 -4.15 1.75 31.60
CA GLY A 8 -3.29 2.88 31.96
C GLY A 8 -2.00 2.48 32.70
N GLU A 9 -1.85 1.20 33.03
CA GLU A 9 -0.68 0.69 33.77
C GLU A 9 0.22 -0.15 32.85
N PRO A 10 1.56 -0.12 33.07
CA PRO A 10 2.48 -0.99 32.34
C PRO A 10 2.16 -2.47 32.54
N VAL A 11 2.30 -3.25 31.49
CA VAL A 11 2.09 -4.69 31.53
C VAL A 11 3.44 -5.40 31.57
N ALA A 12 3.70 -6.15 32.63
CA ALA A 12 4.90 -6.98 32.75
C ALA A 12 4.71 -8.32 32.02
N ILE A 13 5.70 -8.69 31.20
CA ILE A 13 5.76 -9.98 30.49
C ILE A 13 7.07 -10.64 30.86
N GLY A 14 6.99 -11.82 31.49
CA GLY A 14 8.19 -12.59 31.86
C GLY A 14 8.82 -13.25 30.65
N LEU A 15 10.12 -13.07 30.49
CA LEU A 15 10.92 -13.70 29.43
C LEU A 15 11.70 -14.95 29.93
N GLY A 16 11.49 -15.37 31.19
CA GLY A 16 12.25 -16.43 31.79
C GLY A 16 13.72 -16.06 32.01
N ALA A 17 14.64 -16.87 31.49
CA ALA A 17 16.07 -16.62 31.56
C ALA A 17 16.67 -15.93 30.33
N MET A 18 15.83 -15.39 29.47
CA MET A 18 16.28 -14.69 28.25
C MET A 18 16.62 -13.23 28.54
N ASP A 19 17.73 -12.77 27.99
CA ASP A 19 18.23 -11.40 28.15
C ASP A 19 17.54 -10.40 27.20
N GLU A 20 16.82 -10.90 26.20
CA GLU A 20 16.08 -10.09 25.23
C GLU A 20 14.84 -10.82 24.69
N ALA A 21 13.90 -10.05 24.20
CA ALA A 21 12.83 -10.53 23.35
C ALA A 21 13.26 -10.37 21.88
N SER A 22 13.51 -11.46 21.18
CA SER A 22 13.91 -11.41 19.76
C SER A 22 12.89 -10.69 18.90
N VAL A 23 11.60 -10.85 19.21
CA VAL A 23 10.49 -10.14 18.54
C VAL A 23 9.39 -9.84 19.54
N VAL A 24 8.99 -8.59 19.63
CA VAL A 24 7.74 -8.17 20.27
C VAL A 24 6.75 -7.79 19.18
N ARG A 25 5.71 -8.57 19.03
CA ARG A 25 4.65 -8.35 18.05
C ARG A 25 3.39 -7.87 18.75
N ILE A 26 2.89 -6.71 18.35
CA ILE A 26 1.60 -6.19 18.78
C ILE A 26 0.62 -6.18 17.61
N THR A 27 -0.61 -6.59 17.87
CA THR A 27 -1.74 -6.39 16.96
C THR A 27 -2.67 -5.39 17.60
N TRP A 28 -2.82 -4.24 16.99
CA TRP A 28 -3.68 -3.17 17.45
C TRP A 28 -5.17 -3.51 17.24
N PRO A 29 -6.09 -2.86 17.94
CA PRO A 29 -7.53 -3.16 17.80
C PRO A 29 -8.09 -3.02 16.39
N ASN A 30 -7.49 -2.15 15.58
CA ASN A 30 -7.85 -1.97 14.17
C ASN A 30 -7.20 -3.00 13.22
N GLY A 31 -6.49 -4.01 13.76
CA GLY A 31 -5.87 -5.06 12.96
C GLY A 31 -4.42 -4.80 12.55
N VAL A 32 -3.94 -3.56 12.66
CA VAL A 32 -2.55 -3.21 12.32
C VAL A 32 -1.58 -4.00 13.19
N VAL A 33 -0.57 -4.60 12.54
CA VAL A 33 0.49 -5.37 13.20
C VAL A 33 1.77 -4.53 13.21
N GLN A 34 2.41 -4.49 14.36
CA GLN A 34 3.67 -3.79 14.55
C GLN A 34 4.66 -4.72 15.26
N ASN A 35 5.89 -4.76 14.77
CA ASN A 35 6.96 -5.57 15.36
C ASN A 35 8.10 -4.68 15.86
N THR A 36 8.65 -5.06 17.00
CA THR A 36 9.92 -4.53 17.53
C THR A 36 10.88 -5.70 17.64
N LEU A 37 12.07 -5.55 17.11
CA LEU A 37 13.09 -6.60 17.12
C LEU A 37 14.12 -6.33 18.24
N ALA A 38 14.65 -7.41 18.81
CA ALA A 38 15.78 -7.40 19.73
C ALA A 38 15.62 -6.42 20.90
N HIS A 39 14.50 -6.48 21.63
CA HIS A 39 14.26 -5.60 22.76
C HIS A 39 14.87 -6.21 24.06
N PRO A 40 15.78 -5.50 24.75
CA PRO A 40 16.43 -5.98 25.96
C PRO A 40 15.44 -6.28 27.10
N ALA A 41 15.70 -7.34 27.85
CA ALA A 41 14.93 -7.65 29.07
C ALA A 41 15.20 -6.59 30.15
N GLY A 42 14.15 -6.25 30.89
CA GLY A 42 14.24 -5.27 31.98
C GLY A 42 14.11 -3.83 31.53
N GLU A 43 14.09 -3.54 30.24
CA GLU A 43 13.82 -2.22 29.73
C GLU A 43 12.34 -2.04 29.41
N PRO A 44 11.73 -0.86 29.74
CA PRO A 44 10.36 -0.60 29.36
C PRO A 44 10.25 -0.35 27.85
N LEU A 45 9.32 -1.02 27.19
CA LEU A 45 8.98 -0.80 25.80
C LEU A 45 7.71 0.05 25.68
N VAL A 46 7.87 1.26 25.17
CA VAL A 46 6.75 2.14 24.87
C VAL A 46 6.41 1.99 23.39
N LEU A 47 5.20 1.57 23.10
CA LEU A 47 4.70 1.40 21.75
C LEU A 47 3.62 2.45 21.46
N HIS A 48 3.86 3.24 20.45
CA HIS A 48 2.85 4.07 19.85
C HIS A 48 2.37 3.37 18.57
N GLN A 49 1.06 3.31 18.40
CA GLN A 49 0.53 2.84 17.13
C GLN A 49 1.08 3.75 16.03
N LYS A 50 1.76 3.16 15.05
CA LYS A 50 2.17 3.93 13.89
C LYS A 50 0.92 4.43 13.20
N GLU A 51 0.86 5.72 12.92
CA GLU A 51 -0.08 6.26 11.96
C GLU A 51 0.31 5.64 10.63
N GLY A 52 -0.40 4.61 10.26
CA GLY A 52 -0.17 3.84 9.06
C GLY A 52 -1.27 4.13 8.08
N LEU A 53 -1.00 3.78 6.85
CA LEU A 53 -1.99 3.66 5.82
C LEU A 53 -3.02 2.64 6.30
N ILE A 54 -4.19 3.15 6.70
CA ILE A 54 -5.33 2.33 7.08
C ILE A 54 -6.11 2.06 5.80
N GLY A 55 -5.50 1.27 4.92
CA GLY A 55 -6.15 0.78 3.72
C GLY A 55 -6.46 -0.69 3.89
N SER A 56 -7.52 -1.11 3.30
CA SER A 56 -7.87 -2.52 3.17
C SER A 56 -7.29 -3.12 1.88
N CYS A 57 -6.77 -2.27 1.01
CA CYS A 57 -6.20 -2.66 -0.27
C CYS A 57 -4.70 -2.93 -0.16
N PRO A 58 -4.12 -3.74 -1.04
CA PRO A 58 -2.69 -3.91 -1.15
C PRO A 58 -2.00 -2.58 -1.46
N PHE A 59 -0.75 -2.46 -1.05
CA PHE A 59 0.06 -1.28 -1.30
C PHE A 59 1.13 -1.55 -2.32
N LEU A 60 1.34 -0.57 -3.21
CA LEU A 60 2.44 -0.53 -4.12
C LEU A 60 3.56 0.33 -3.55
N TYR A 61 4.76 -0.22 -3.53
CA TYR A 61 6.00 0.47 -3.22
C TYR A 61 6.96 0.38 -4.39
N SER A 62 7.80 1.40 -4.55
CA SER A 62 8.90 1.38 -5.50
C SER A 62 10.23 1.74 -4.84
N TRP A 63 11.33 1.27 -5.42
CA TRP A 63 12.67 1.60 -4.98
C TRP A 63 13.10 2.98 -5.48
N ASN A 64 13.45 3.88 -4.55
CA ASN A 64 13.86 5.25 -4.86
C ASN A 64 15.39 5.46 -4.88
N GLY A 65 16.16 4.37 -4.89
CA GLY A 65 17.62 4.40 -4.81
C GLY A 65 18.18 4.15 -3.41
N THR A 66 17.37 4.29 -2.35
CA THR A 66 17.79 4.12 -0.96
C THR A 66 16.86 3.19 -0.18
N THR A 67 15.57 3.33 -0.38
CA THR A 67 14.54 2.56 0.32
C THR A 67 13.32 2.36 -0.56
N PHE A 68 12.45 1.43 -0.17
CA PHE A 68 11.12 1.32 -0.77
C PHE A 68 10.22 2.43 -0.23
N THR A 69 9.61 3.19 -1.13
CA THR A 69 8.67 4.27 -0.84
C THR A 69 7.28 3.89 -1.28
N PHE A 70 6.30 4.22 -0.47
CA PHE A 70 4.89 4.05 -0.80
C PHE A 70 4.51 4.90 -2.02
N ILE A 71 3.81 4.29 -2.96
CA ILE A 71 3.27 4.97 -4.15
C ILE A 71 1.77 5.17 -4.01
N SER A 72 1.02 4.09 -3.87
CA SER A 72 -0.44 4.08 -3.77
C SER A 72 -0.94 2.80 -3.14
N ASP A 73 -2.17 2.80 -2.67
CA ASP A 73 -2.97 1.59 -2.55
C ASP A 73 -3.42 1.15 -3.95
N VAL A 74 -3.63 -0.14 -4.13
CA VAL A 74 -4.00 -0.76 -5.40
C VAL A 74 -5.11 -1.77 -5.21
N LEU A 75 -5.79 -2.12 -6.29
CA LEU A 75 -6.91 -3.07 -6.34
C LEU A 75 -8.15 -2.60 -5.55
N GLY A 76 -8.24 -1.28 -5.31
CA GLY A 76 -9.37 -0.65 -4.62
C GLY A 76 -10.44 -0.08 -5.54
N ILE A 77 -10.19 -0.04 -6.83
CA ILE A 77 -11.06 0.64 -7.81
C ILE A 77 -12.44 0.00 -7.94
N THR A 78 -12.53 -1.29 -7.73
CA THR A 78 -13.82 -1.99 -7.73
C THR A 78 -13.95 -2.87 -6.50
N PRO A 79 -14.75 -2.49 -5.51
CA PRO A 79 -14.99 -3.32 -4.34
C PRO A 79 -15.71 -4.60 -4.75
N LEU A 80 -15.04 -5.73 -4.58
CA LEU A 80 -15.60 -7.04 -4.84
C LEU A 80 -16.80 -7.31 -3.93
N GLY A 81 -17.87 -7.78 -4.52
CA GLY A 81 -19.06 -8.17 -3.77
C GLY A 81 -19.94 -7.02 -3.30
N LEU A 82 -19.74 -5.79 -3.80
CA LEU A 82 -20.62 -4.67 -3.49
C LEU A 82 -22.02 -4.92 -4.07
N PRO A 83 -23.09 -4.97 -3.25
CA PRO A 83 -24.45 -5.22 -3.77
C PRO A 83 -25.01 -3.96 -4.45
N MET A 84 -25.52 -4.14 -5.67
CA MET A 84 -26.30 -3.11 -6.41
C MET A 84 -27.81 -3.24 -6.17
N ALA A 85 -28.28 -4.46 -6.11
CA ALA A 85 -29.69 -4.83 -5.91
C ALA A 85 -29.76 -6.24 -5.32
N PRO A 86 -30.93 -6.69 -4.85
CA PRO A 86 -31.10 -8.05 -4.38
C PRO A 86 -30.64 -9.08 -5.43
N GLY A 87 -29.62 -9.85 -5.09
CA GLY A 87 -29.03 -10.87 -5.98
C GLY A 87 -28.13 -10.33 -7.10
N MET A 88 -27.83 -9.04 -7.11
CA MET A 88 -26.95 -8.42 -8.10
C MET A 88 -25.78 -7.71 -7.43
N LEU A 89 -24.57 -8.04 -7.85
CA LEU A 89 -23.34 -7.39 -7.42
C LEU A 89 -22.83 -6.44 -8.50
N VAL A 90 -22.02 -5.46 -8.08
CA VAL A 90 -21.31 -4.59 -9.02
C VAL A 90 -20.36 -5.45 -9.85
N PRO A 91 -20.39 -5.35 -11.18
CA PRO A 91 -19.38 -6.01 -12.00
C PRO A 91 -17.99 -5.46 -11.70
N PRO A 92 -16.98 -6.31 -11.47
CA PRO A 92 -15.64 -5.85 -11.18
C PRO A 92 -14.99 -5.23 -12.43
N ASP A 93 -14.24 -4.16 -12.22
CA ASP A 93 -13.20 -3.75 -13.16
C ASP A 93 -11.96 -4.61 -12.88
N HIS A 94 -11.36 -5.19 -13.88
CA HIS A 94 -10.22 -6.09 -13.75
C HIS A 94 -8.88 -5.38 -13.99
N ASP A 95 -8.93 -4.15 -14.47
CA ASP A 95 -7.76 -3.36 -14.83
C ASP A 95 -7.65 -2.15 -13.93
N GLU A 96 -6.47 -1.91 -13.37
CA GLU A 96 -6.13 -0.73 -12.59
C GLU A 96 -4.82 -0.14 -13.11
N TYR A 97 -4.76 1.19 -13.20
CA TYR A 97 -3.61 1.92 -13.72
C TYR A 97 -3.06 2.86 -12.66
N VAL A 98 -1.82 2.66 -12.27
CA VAL A 98 -1.14 3.49 -11.28
C VAL A 98 -0.03 4.27 -11.95
N LEU A 99 -0.03 5.60 -11.77
CA LEU A 99 1.05 6.46 -12.22
C LEU A 99 2.23 6.36 -11.26
N VAL A 100 3.40 5.98 -11.81
CA VAL A 100 4.67 6.04 -11.10
C VAL A 100 5.59 7.00 -11.86
N THR A 101 6.05 8.06 -11.20
CA THR A 101 6.95 9.03 -11.82
C THR A 101 8.40 8.55 -11.81
N GLY A 102 9.24 9.09 -12.70
CA GLY A 102 10.66 8.74 -12.75
C GLY A 102 11.42 9.11 -11.45
N GLU A 103 10.93 10.05 -10.68
CA GLU A 103 11.52 10.41 -9.37
C GLU A 103 11.22 9.36 -8.29
N GLN A 104 10.10 8.66 -8.43
CA GLN A 104 9.66 7.62 -7.50
C GLN A 104 10.29 6.27 -7.78
N MET A 105 10.88 6.07 -8.96
CA MET A 105 11.37 4.78 -9.41
C MET A 105 12.79 4.89 -9.97
N VAL A 106 13.78 4.48 -9.17
CA VAL A 106 15.18 4.52 -9.54
C VAL A 106 15.65 3.13 -9.98
N PRO A 107 16.23 3.00 -11.17
CA PRO A 107 16.73 1.70 -11.64
C PRO A 107 17.94 1.24 -10.81
N ARG A 108 18.07 -0.06 -10.65
CA ARG A 108 19.32 -0.72 -10.24
C ARG A 108 20.01 -1.25 -11.47
N GLU A 109 21.31 -0.99 -11.57
CA GLU A 109 22.14 -1.62 -12.57
C GLU A 109 22.63 -2.99 -12.07
N ILE A 110 22.27 -4.05 -12.78
CA ILE A 110 22.70 -5.43 -12.49
C ILE A 110 23.17 -6.03 -13.81
N ASP A 111 24.41 -6.47 -13.86
CA ASP A 111 25.03 -7.12 -15.04
C ASP A 111 24.88 -6.30 -16.36
N GLY A 112 24.96 -4.97 -16.25
CA GLY A 112 24.83 -4.06 -17.39
C GLY A 112 23.39 -3.82 -17.86
N GLY A 113 22.38 -4.30 -17.14
CA GLY A 113 20.97 -4.02 -17.37
C GLY A 113 20.37 -3.14 -16.26
N ASN A 114 19.35 -2.38 -16.61
CA ASN A 114 18.56 -1.60 -15.64
C ASN A 114 17.32 -2.37 -15.21
N PHE A 115 17.14 -2.50 -13.90
CA PHE A 115 16.01 -3.18 -13.29
C PHE A 115 15.28 -2.23 -12.37
N TYR A 116 13.95 -2.29 -12.38
CA TYR A 116 13.09 -1.54 -11.47
C TYR A 116 12.48 -2.49 -10.46
N ASP A 117 12.59 -2.14 -9.18
CA ASP A 117 12.05 -2.94 -8.08
C ASP A 117 10.70 -2.36 -7.63
N LEU A 118 9.67 -3.15 -7.77
CA LEU A 118 8.32 -2.88 -7.28
C LEU A 118 7.94 -3.93 -6.24
N GLN A 119 7.25 -3.52 -5.19
CA GLN A 119 6.73 -4.41 -4.17
C GLN A 119 5.24 -4.18 -3.99
N PHE A 120 4.49 -5.27 -3.97
CA PHE A 120 3.09 -5.28 -3.56
C PHE A 120 3.01 -5.95 -2.20
N THR A 121 2.34 -5.29 -1.25
CA THR A 121 2.22 -5.80 0.12
C THR A 121 0.77 -5.83 0.54
N GLU A 122 0.43 -6.83 1.36
CA GLU A 122 -0.83 -6.89 2.07
C GLU A 122 -0.60 -6.48 3.51
N GLU A 123 -1.06 -5.30 3.90
CA GLU A 123 -0.88 -4.77 5.24
C GLU A 123 -1.94 -5.28 6.23
N LEU A 124 -3.11 -5.57 5.75
CA LEU A 124 -4.23 -6.16 6.48
C LEU A 124 -4.56 -7.55 5.92
N ARG A 125 -5.41 -8.29 6.60
CA ARG A 125 -5.76 -9.69 6.27
C ARG A 125 -6.68 -9.80 5.06
N GLU A 126 -6.37 -9.13 3.99
CA GLU A 126 -7.10 -9.24 2.75
C GLU A 126 -6.55 -10.34 1.86
N VAL A 127 -7.39 -10.89 1.05
CA VAL A 127 -6.99 -11.84 0.02
C VAL A 127 -6.96 -11.08 -1.29
N THR A 128 -5.76 -10.95 -1.83
CA THR A 128 -5.52 -10.27 -3.10
C THR A 128 -5.31 -11.29 -4.20
N TYR A 129 -5.95 -11.07 -5.32
CA TYR A 129 -5.75 -11.83 -6.54
C TYR A 129 -5.09 -10.91 -7.57
N LEU A 130 -3.76 -10.92 -7.59
CA LEU A 130 -2.96 -10.17 -8.55
C LEU A 130 -2.50 -11.14 -9.66
N ASP A 131 -3.19 -11.12 -10.79
CA ASP A 131 -2.91 -12.04 -11.89
C ASP A 131 -1.78 -11.55 -12.78
N GLU A 132 -1.69 -10.24 -13.00
CA GLU A 132 -0.70 -9.65 -13.90
C GLU A 132 -0.27 -8.26 -13.45
N VAL A 133 1.02 -7.94 -13.64
CA VAL A 133 1.58 -6.60 -13.50
C VAL A 133 2.32 -6.24 -14.76
N ARG A 134 2.01 -5.09 -15.33
CA ARG A 134 2.70 -4.54 -16.50
C ARG A 134 3.29 -3.18 -16.19
N LEU A 135 4.58 -3.00 -16.44
CA LEU A 135 5.19 -1.69 -16.44
C LEU A 135 5.10 -1.11 -17.87
N GLN A 136 4.38 -0.01 -18.00
CA GLN A 136 4.27 0.73 -19.25
C GLN A 136 5.07 2.02 -19.15
N VAL A 137 5.90 2.28 -20.15
CA VAL A 137 6.61 3.55 -20.27
C VAL A 137 5.88 4.40 -21.30
N ILE A 138 5.50 5.61 -20.92
CA ILE A 138 4.79 6.53 -21.79
C ILE A 138 5.62 7.80 -21.92
N ASP A 139 6.15 8.01 -23.12
CA ASP A 139 6.83 9.25 -23.46
C ASP A 139 5.80 10.33 -23.79
N HIS A 140 5.99 11.52 -23.24
CA HIS A 140 5.09 12.66 -23.47
C HIS A 140 5.88 13.96 -23.66
N PRO A 141 5.30 14.97 -24.32
CA PRO A 141 5.95 16.25 -24.55
C PRO A 141 6.34 16.96 -23.25
N ILE A 142 7.47 17.65 -23.25
CA ILE A 142 7.88 18.50 -22.14
C ILE A 142 6.80 19.54 -21.86
N GLY A 143 6.44 19.68 -20.59
CA GLY A 143 5.38 20.61 -20.14
C GLY A 143 3.96 20.04 -20.25
N SER A 144 3.85 18.75 -20.53
CA SER A 144 2.60 18.01 -20.39
C SER A 144 2.67 17.03 -19.22
N GLU A 145 1.51 16.59 -18.75
CA GLU A 145 1.36 15.59 -17.69
C GLU A 145 0.46 14.48 -18.16
N ILE A 146 0.67 13.29 -17.63
CA ILE A 146 -0.12 12.10 -17.90
C ILE A 146 -0.86 11.72 -16.62
N PHE A 147 -2.11 11.33 -16.78
CA PHE A 147 -2.95 10.82 -15.70
C PHE A 147 -3.61 9.52 -16.11
N PRO A 148 -3.62 8.49 -15.26
CA PRO A 148 -4.47 7.33 -15.48
C PRO A 148 -5.94 7.71 -15.27
N ASP A 149 -6.84 7.00 -15.96
CA ASP A 149 -8.27 7.12 -15.75
C ASP A 149 -8.75 6.04 -14.78
N GLU A 150 -8.77 6.39 -13.50
CA GLU A 150 -9.13 5.50 -12.38
C GLU A 150 -10.50 5.88 -11.80
N ARG A 151 -11.43 6.22 -12.66
CA ARG A 151 -12.77 6.56 -12.22
C ARG A 151 -13.54 5.32 -11.78
N PHE A 152 -14.08 5.35 -10.57
CA PHE A 152 -15.09 4.39 -10.17
C PHE A 152 -16.37 4.58 -11.01
N THR A 153 -16.58 3.69 -11.94
CA THR A 153 -17.74 3.73 -12.86
C THR A 153 -18.43 2.38 -12.95
N PHE A 154 -19.68 2.40 -13.43
CA PHE A 154 -20.33 1.18 -13.87
C PHE A 154 -19.99 0.90 -15.34
N PRO A 155 -20.08 -0.36 -15.78
CA PRO A 155 -19.89 -0.68 -17.18
C PRO A 155 -20.80 0.13 -18.11
N PRO A 156 -20.33 0.51 -19.31
CA PRO A 156 -19.02 0.19 -19.87
C PRO A 156 -17.90 0.97 -19.21
N PHE A 157 -16.81 0.27 -18.87
CA PHE A 157 -15.63 0.90 -18.33
C PHE A 157 -14.95 1.81 -19.34
N PRO A 158 -14.15 2.81 -18.91
CA PRO A 158 -13.44 3.70 -19.81
C PRO A 158 -12.57 2.94 -20.80
N ALA A 159 -12.68 3.27 -22.09
CA ALA A 159 -11.84 2.67 -23.14
C ALA A 159 -10.42 3.27 -23.17
N ALA A 160 -10.25 4.50 -22.65
CA ALA A 160 -8.97 5.18 -22.56
C ALA A 160 -8.53 5.23 -21.10
N HIS A 161 -7.38 4.62 -20.82
CA HIS A 161 -6.83 4.53 -19.47
C HIS A 161 -5.77 5.60 -19.17
N THR A 162 -5.42 6.41 -20.15
CA THR A 162 -4.39 7.44 -20.02
C THR A 162 -4.84 8.75 -20.68
N HIS A 163 -4.72 9.83 -19.93
CA HIS A 163 -5.03 11.18 -20.38
C HIS A 163 -3.77 12.04 -20.39
N LEU A 164 -3.59 12.79 -21.46
CA LEU A 164 -2.53 13.78 -21.60
C LEU A 164 -3.12 15.18 -21.42
N THR A 165 -2.51 16.01 -20.59
CA THR A 165 -2.84 17.44 -20.47
C THR A 165 -1.62 18.31 -20.69
N THR A 166 -1.81 19.47 -21.33
CA THR A 166 -0.77 20.46 -21.56
C THR A 166 -0.72 21.58 -20.53
N ALA A 167 -1.64 21.58 -19.58
CA ALA A 167 -1.65 22.51 -18.47
C ALA A 167 -2.14 21.81 -17.20
N PRO A 168 -1.40 21.90 -16.09
CA PRO A 168 -1.89 21.40 -14.82
C PRO A 168 -3.18 22.15 -14.47
N GLN A 169 -4.29 21.45 -14.50
CA GLN A 169 -5.55 21.99 -14.01
C GLN A 169 -5.59 21.74 -12.51
N GLY A 170 -5.20 22.73 -11.75
CA GLY A 170 -5.42 22.72 -10.32
C GLY A 170 -6.92 22.54 -10.01
N PRO A 171 -7.26 22.00 -8.82
CA PRO A 171 -8.65 21.85 -8.44
C PRO A 171 -9.36 23.19 -8.52
N ILE A 172 -10.45 23.23 -9.27
CA ILE A 172 -11.34 24.39 -9.28
C ILE A 172 -11.95 24.47 -7.87
N ARG A 173 -11.53 25.47 -7.11
CA ARG A 173 -12.21 25.76 -5.84
C ARG A 173 -13.61 26.29 -6.18
N ALA A 174 -14.60 25.51 -5.80
CA ALA A 174 -16.00 25.96 -5.79
C ALA A 174 -16.22 26.97 -4.65
#